data_1d62415e3052b612d74a82dd783eb2db
#
_entry.id   1d62415e3052b612d74a82dd783eb2db
#
_cell.length_a   1.000
_cell.length_b   1.000
_cell.length_c   1.000
_cell.angle_alpha   90.00
_cell.angle_beta   90.00
_cell.angle_gamma   90.00
#
_symmetry.space_group_name_H-M   'P 1'
#
loop_
_entity.id
_entity.type
_entity.pdbx_description
1 polymer ?
#
loop_
_entity_poly.entity_id
_entity_poly.type
_entity_poly.pdbx_seq_one_letter_code
_entity_poly.pdbx_strand_id
1 'polypeptide(L)'
;MEKWIAGHVTDAYRAPDPKVWTGRTTTPEQGAQYWYQNVRLQHWSHGPLPATNFGIIGYVCEEGVRRNQGRLGAAAGAKVVRERIARLAWHHAGETVTDYGDVVCIGEAMEAAQAQLALMVSTVIKAGQIPIVLGGGHDLAYGHFTGIRAATSGKR
;
A
#
# COMPACT_ATOMS: atom_id res chain seq x y z
N MET A 1 17.72 -18.88 -7.28
CA MET A 1 17.78 -17.60 -6.54
C MET A 1 17.57 -16.49 -7.57
N GLU A 2 16.28 -16.22 -7.89
CA GLU A 2 15.94 -15.14 -8.82
C GLU A 2 16.37 -13.81 -8.20
N LYS A 3 17.19 -13.06 -8.93
CA LYS A 3 17.58 -11.70 -8.56
C LYS A 3 16.30 -10.88 -8.33
N TRP A 4 16.10 -10.46 -7.09
CA TRP A 4 15.10 -9.45 -6.74
C TRP A 4 15.39 -8.22 -7.62
N ILE A 5 14.58 -8.04 -8.66
CA ILE A 5 14.64 -6.85 -9.48
C ILE A 5 13.93 -5.77 -8.63
N ALA A 6 14.73 -4.92 -7.98
CA ALA A 6 14.24 -3.66 -7.46
C ALA A 6 13.59 -2.93 -8.65
N GLY A 7 12.27 -3.05 -8.76
CA GLY A 7 11.53 -2.29 -9.73
C GLY A 7 11.92 -0.83 -9.53
N HIS A 8 12.31 -0.14 -10.59
CA HIS A 8 12.73 1.24 -10.51
C HIS A 8 11.71 2.01 -9.66
N VAL A 9 12.19 2.56 -8.54
CA VAL A 9 11.42 3.56 -7.78
C VAL A 9 11.32 4.73 -8.73
N THR A 10 10.14 4.88 -9.33
CA THR A 10 9.83 6.02 -10.20
C THR A 10 9.49 7.22 -9.32
N ASP A 11 9.49 8.42 -9.91
CA ASP A 11 8.96 9.64 -9.24
C ASP A 11 7.51 9.46 -8.77
N ALA A 12 6.83 8.43 -9.28
CA ALA A 12 5.47 8.02 -8.90
C ALA A 12 5.41 7.20 -7.58
N TYR A 13 6.48 7.12 -6.80
CA TYR A 13 6.49 6.45 -5.50
C TYR A 13 6.76 7.44 -4.36
N ARG A 14 6.03 7.27 -3.27
CA ARG A 14 6.25 7.97 -1.99
C ARG A 14 6.42 6.94 -0.87
N ALA A 15 7.48 7.10 -0.08
CA ALA A 15 7.73 6.26 1.09
C ALA A 15 6.59 6.35 2.12
N PRO A 16 6.39 5.31 2.96
CA PRO A 16 5.43 5.39 4.04
C PRO A 16 5.78 6.52 5.01
N ASP A 17 4.78 7.33 5.37
CA ASP A 17 4.95 8.45 6.29
C ASP A 17 4.65 7.99 7.73
N PRO A 18 5.66 7.96 8.64
CA PRO A 18 5.44 7.55 10.02
C PRO A 18 4.48 8.48 10.78
N LYS A 19 4.27 9.71 10.31
CA LYS A 19 3.36 10.67 10.97
C LYS A 19 1.90 10.28 10.86
N VAL A 20 1.52 9.45 9.89
CA VAL A 20 0.13 8.96 9.77
C VAL A 20 -0.14 7.77 10.69
N TRP A 21 0.92 7.07 11.12
CA TRP A 21 0.85 5.94 12.03
C TRP A 21 1.12 6.38 13.46
N THR A 22 0.18 7.14 14.02
CA THR A 22 0.25 7.68 15.38
C THR A 22 -1.05 7.47 16.13
N GLY A 23 -0.96 7.39 17.46
CA GLY A 23 -2.12 7.18 18.31
C GLY A 23 -1.87 7.54 19.76
N ARG A 24 -2.72 7.03 20.64
CA ARG A 24 -2.62 7.23 22.10
C ARG A 24 -1.35 6.56 22.64
N THR A 25 -0.61 7.27 23.48
CA THR A 25 0.52 6.70 24.21
C THR A 25 0.05 5.53 25.09
N THR A 26 0.77 4.41 25.03
CA THR A 26 0.57 3.24 25.90
C THR A 26 1.75 3.11 26.86
N THR A 27 1.52 2.49 28.02
CA THR A 27 2.62 2.11 28.93
C THR A 27 3.23 0.78 28.48
N PRO A 28 4.47 0.45 28.91
CA PRO A 28 5.10 -0.83 28.59
C PRO A 28 4.23 -2.06 28.97
N GLU A 29 3.52 -1.97 30.09
CA GLU A 29 2.66 -3.05 30.60
C GLU A 29 1.42 -3.27 29.72
N GLN A 30 0.96 -2.23 29.04
CA GLN A 30 -0.17 -2.31 28.11
C GLN A 30 0.21 -2.99 26.78
N GLY A 31 1.50 -2.97 26.42
CA GLY A 31 1.98 -3.53 25.17
C GLY A 31 1.46 -2.80 23.91
N ALA A 32 1.57 -3.46 22.78
CA ALA A 32 1.16 -2.94 21.47
C ALA A 32 -0.33 -3.20 21.20
N GLN A 33 -1.18 -2.32 21.70
CA GLN A 33 -2.65 -2.46 21.64
C GLN A 33 -3.30 -1.88 20.38
N TYR A 34 -2.60 -1.06 19.62
CA TYR A 34 -3.16 -0.33 18.48
C TYR A 34 -2.46 -0.67 17.18
N TRP A 35 -3.15 -0.44 16.05
CA TRP A 35 -2.62 -0.66 14.71
C TRP A 35 -1.28 0.02 14.49
N TYR A 36 -1.15 1.31 14.87
CA TYR A 36 0.08 2.07 14.65
C TYR A 36 1.32 1.45 15.32
N GLN A 37 1.15 0.65 16.37
CA GLN A 37 2.24 -0.03 17.08
C GLN A 37 2.63 -1.36 16.44
N ASN A 38 1.78 -1.91 15.57
CA ASN A 38 1.93 -3.23 14.96
C ASN A 38 2.21 -3.18 13.46
N VAL A 39 2.09 -2.00 12.83
CA VAL A 39 2.41 -1.82 11.41
C VAL A 39 3.89 -1.50 11.25
N ARG A 40 4.58 -2.32 10.47
CA ARG A 40 5.96 -2.06 10.05
C ARG A 40 5.95 -1.11 8.86
N LEU A 41 6.85 -0.12 8.85
CA LEU A 41 7.06 0.78 7.70
C LEU A 41 8.30 0.33 6.94
N GLN A 42 8.19 0.14 5.63
CA GLN A 42 9.32 -0.23 4.80
C GLN A 42 9.31 0.53 3.48
N HIS A 43 10.42 1.20 3.19
CA HIS A 43 10.63 1.79 1.88
C HIS A 43 10.75 0.69 0.81
N TRP A 44 10.06 0.88 -0.32
CA TRP A 44 9.95 -0.12 -1.37
C TRP A 44 11.30 -0.61 -1.94
N SER A 45 12.29 0.27 -2.05
CA SER A 45 13.61 -0.05 -2.60
C SER A 45 14.60 -0.64 -1.58
N HIS A 46 14.23 -0.76 -0.30
CA HIS A 46 15.15 -1.19 0.75
C HIS A 46 15.17 -2.71 0.94
N GLY A 47 15.65 -3.43 -0.08
CA GLY A 47 15.90 -4.87 0.02
C GLY A 47 14.64 -5.73 -0.21
N PRO A 48 14.73 -7.04 0.11
CA PRO A 48 13.62 -7.97 -0.06
C PRO A 48 12.46 -7.61 0.86
N LEU A 49 11.23 -7.95 0.41
CA LEU A 49 10.06 -7.75 1.24
C LEU A 49 10.13 -8.66 2.48
N PRO A 50 9.73 -8.16 3.66
CA PRO A 50 9.75 -8.94 4.89
C PRO A 50 8.72 -10.07 4.83
N ALA A 51 8.93 -11.12 5.62
CA ALA A 51 7.95 -12.18 5.78
C ALA A 51 6.79 -11.67 6.69
N THR A 52 5.85 -10.96 6.11
CA THR A 52 4.62 -10.48 6.78
C THR A 52 3.39 -11.03 6.06
N ASN A 53 2.24 -11.07 6.75
CA ASN A 53 1.01 -11.63 6.20
C ASN A 53 0.35 -10.66 5.21
N PHE A 54 0.43 -9.35 5.49
CA PHE A 54 -0.26 -8.32 4.71
C PHE A 54 0.69 -7.20 4.30
N GLY A 55 0.52 -6.72 3.07
CA GLY A 55 1.22 -5.54 2.54
C GLY A 55 0.26 -4.42 2.20
N ILE A 56 0.37 -3.27 2.87
CA ILE A 56 -0.43 -2.07 2.58
C ILE A 56 0.27 -1.27 1.48
N ILE A 57 -0.49 -0.86 0.46
CA ILE A 57 -0.05 0.03 -0.61
C ILE A 57 -1.09 1.12 -0.75
N GLY A 58 -0.70 2.38 -0.70
CA GLY A 58 -1.59 3.49 -1.03
C GLY A 58 -1.62 3.78 -2.52
N TYR A 59 -2.75 4.31 -2.99
CA TYR A 59 -2.91 4.79 -4.36
C TYR A 59 -3.40 6.24 -4.34
N VAL A 60 -2.47 7.17 -4.55
CA VAL A 60 -2.71 8.63 -4.51
C VAL A 60 -2.96 9.12 -5.93
N CYS A 61 -4.14 8.79 -6.45
CA CYS A 61 -4.59 9.18 -7.77
C CYS A 61 -6.09 9.49 -7.74
N GLU A 62 -6.49 10.53 -8.44
CA GLU A 62 -7.90 10.87 -8.68
C GLU A 62 -8.17 11.26 -10.14
N GLU A 63 -7.21 10.93 -11.01
CA GLU A 63 -7.29 11.29 -12.42
C GLU A 63 -8.47 10.59 -13.12
N GLY A 64 -8.77 9.34 -12.75
CA GLY A 64 -9.97 8.65 -13.23
C GLY A 64 -11.26 9.36 -12.80
N VAL A 65 -11.29 9.90 -11.57
CA VAL A 65 -12.41 10.73 -11.08
C VAL A 65 -12.55 12.00 -11.90
N ARG A 66 -11.43 12.68 -12.18
CA ARG A 66 -11.39 13.91 -13.00
C ARG A 66 -11.88 13.65 -14.42
N ARG A 67 -11.39 12.60 -15.07
CA ARG A 67 -11.81 12.21 -16.45
C ARG A 67 -13.28 11.89 -16.52
N ASN A 68 -13.83 11.31 -15.46
CA ASN A 68 -15.26 11.01 -15.35
C ASN A 68 -16.10 12.17 -14.80
N GLN A 69 -15.54 13.37 -14.73
CA GLN A 69 -16.21 14.61 -14.25
C GLN A 69 -16.79 14.46 -12.83
N GLY A 70 -16.18 13.59 -12.01
CA GLY A 70 -16.57 13.37 -10.63
C GLY A 70 -15.98 14.43 -9.68
N ARG A 71 -16.42 14.38 -8.41
CA ARG A 71 -15.93 15.27 -7.37
C ARG A 71 -14.52 14.84 -6.92
N LEU A 72 -13.54 15.73 -7.06
CA LEU A 72 -12.17 15.52 -6.61
C LEU A 72 -12.06 15.37 -5.09
N GLY A 73 -10.95 14.82 -4.62
CA GLY A 73 -10.63 14.54 -3.20
C GLY A 73 -10.28 13.09 -2.92
N ALA A 74 -10.48 12.18 -3.87
CA ALA A 74 -10.21 10.76 -3.70
C ALA A 74 -8.73 10.46 -3.43
N ALA A 75 -7.81 11.25 -3.98
CA ALA A 75 -6.36 11.08 -3.78
C ALA A 75 -5.94 11.12 -2.30
N ALA A 76 -6.69 11.83 -1.44
CA ALA A 76 -6.43 11.88 -0.01
C ALA A 76 -6.81 10.57 0.74
N GLY A 77 -7.55 9.67 0.09
CA GLY A 77 -8.15 8.49 0.72
C GLY A 77 -7.12 7.59 1.40
N ALA A 78 -6.00 7.30 0.74
CA ALA A 78 -4.95 6.44 1.29
C ALA A 78 -4.41 6.95 2.63
N LYS A 79 -4.16 8.26 2.75
CA LYS A 79 -3.71 8.90 3.99
C LYS A 79 -4.79 8.86 5.06
N VAL A 80 -6.00 9.30 4.73
CA VAL A 80 -7.12 9.40 5.68
C VAL A 80 -7.46 8.02 6.27
N VAL A 81 -7.47 6.98 5.45
CA VAL A 81 -7.73 5.60 5.93
C VAL A 81 -6.64 5.17 6.93
N ARG A 82 -5.36 5.38 6.62
CA ARG A 82 -4.26 5.06 7.55
C ARG A 82 -4.41 5.79 8.89
N GLU A 83 -4.67 7.09 8.86
CA GLU A 83 -4.88 7.92 10.08
C GLU A 83 -6.03 7.41 10.95
N ARG A 84 -7.06 6.84 10.34
CA ARG A 84 -8.21 6.28 11.06
C ARG A 84 -7.90 4.92 11.63
N ILE A 85 -7.38 3.99 10.84
CA ILE A 85 -7.07 2.63 11.31
C ILE A 85 -5.92 2.62 12.31
N ALA A 86 -4.96 3.55 12.23
CA ALA A 86 -3.85 3.67 13.17
C ALA A 86 -4.29 3.67 14.64
N ARG A 87 -5.44 4.27 14.92
CA ARG A 87 -6.00 4.44 16.26
C ARG A 87 -6.94 3.34 16.70
N LEU A 88 -7.24 2.38 15.84
CA LEU A 88 -8.09 1.24 16.18
C LEU A 88 -7.31 0.23 17.02
N ALA A 89 -8.03 -0.51 17.86
CA ALA A 89 -7.45 -1.60 18.61
C ALA A 89 -6.96 -2.71 17.67
N TRP A 90 -5.80 -3.28 18.00
CA TRP A 90 -5.22 -4.42 17.28
C TRP A 90 -5.77 -5.73 17.87
N HIS A 91 -6.54 -6.47 17.08
CA HIS A 91 -7.15 -7.75 17.50
C HIS A 91 -6.59 -8.96 16.74
N HIS A 92 -5.50 -8.78 16.00
CA HIS A 92 -4.95 -9.78 15.08
C HIS A 92 -3.66 -10.40 15.64
N ALA A 93 -3.76 -11.06 16.80
CA ALA A 93 -2.61 -11.73 17.40
C ALA A 93 -2.00 -12.77 16.46
N GLY A 94 -0.69 -12.67 16.23
CA GLY A 94 0.04 -13.54 15.30
C GLY A 94 0.09 -13.06 13.86
N GLU A 95 -0.70 -12.05 13.48
CA GLU A 95 -0.64 -11.44 12.15
C GLU A 95 0.37 -10.29 12.10
N THR A 96 0.93 -10.07 10.93
CA THR A 96 1.93 -9.03 10.69
C THR A 96 1.60 -8.22 9.45
N VAL A 97 1.77 -6.90 9.53
CA VAL A 97 1.43 -5.95 8.47
C VAL A 97 2.62 -5.06 8.16
N THR A 98 2.90 -4.87 6.87
CA THR A 98 3.90 -3.89 6.42
C THR A 98 3.22 -2.85 5.52
N ASP A 99 3.46 -1.57 5.80
CA ASP A 99 3.10 -0.47 4.90
C ASP A 99 4.29 -0.16 3.99
N TYR A 100 4.05 -0.20 2.69
CA TYR A 100 5.05 0.02 1.65
C TYR A 100 4.98 1.43 1.05
N GLY A 101 4.14 2.32 1.58
CA GLY A 101 3.95 3.66 1.06
C GLY A 101 2.94 3.74 -0.08
N ASP A 102 3.12 4.73 -0.94
CA ASP A 102 2.12 5.11 -1.93
C ASP A 102 2.65 5.06 -3.35
N VAL A 103 1.80 4.62 -4.26
CA VAL A 103 1.87 4.97 -5.68
C VAL A 103 1.20 6.32 -5.88
N VAL A 104 1.86 7.24 -6.57
CA VAL A 104 1.39 8.60 -6.80
C VAL A 104 1.19 8.84 -8.29
N CYS A 105 0.03 9.34 -8.68
CA CYS A 105 -0.20 9.81 -10.03
C CYS A 105 0.48 11.18 -10.24
N ILE A 106 1.41 11.25 -11.16
CA ILE A 106 2.10 12.50 -11.51
C ILE A 106 1.33 13.18 -12.65
N GLY A 107 0.78 14.36 -12.38
CA GLY A 107 -0.08 15.05 -13.35
C GLY A 107 -1.26 14.18 -13.79
N GLU A 108 -1.38 13.92 -15.07
CA GLU A 108 -2.47 13.15 -15.69
C GLU A 108 -2.07 11.68 -16.02
N ALA A 109 -0.91 11.21 -15.51
CA ALA A 109 -0.33 9.91 -15.87
C ALA A 109 -0.98 8.74 -15.08
N MET A 110 -2.29 8.61 -15.14
CA MET A 110 -3.05 7.56 -14.43
C MET A 110 -2.60 6.16 -14.84
N GLU A 111 -2.38 5.92 -16.11
CA GLU A 111 -1.98 4.62 -16.65
C GLU A 111 -0.61 4.18 -16.14
N ALA A 112 0.31 5.13 -15.96
CA ALA A 112 1.63 4.87 -15.34
C ALA A 112 1.47 4.54 -13.85
N ALA A 113 0.60 5.23 -13.13
CA ALA A 113 0.29 4.92 -11.73
C ALA A 113 -0.36 3.53 -11.59
N GLN A 114 -1.27 3.16 -12.50
CA GLN A 114 -1.87 1.82 -12.54
C GLN A 114 -0.83 0.72 -12.82
N ALA A 115 0.11 0.96 -13.73
CA ALA A 115 1.20 0.03 -14.01
C ALA A 115 2.13 -0.14 -12.81
N GLN A 116 2.49 0.95 -12.12
CA GLN A 116 3.28 0.91 -10.90
C GLN A 116 2.55 0.16 -9.77
N LEU A 117 1.25 0.40 -9.59
CA LEU A 117 0.42 -0.32 -8.63
C LEU A 117 0.42 -1.83 -8.94
N ALA A 118 0.24 -2.20 -10.22
CA ALA A 118 0.25 -3.60 -10.63
C ALA A 118 1.58 -4.29 -10.31
N LEU A 119 2.71 -3.61 -10.53
CA LEU A 119 4.03 -4.10 -10.17
C LEU A 119 4.13 -4.35 -8.65
N MET A 120 3.75 -3.39 -7.83
CA MET A 120 3.82 -3.52 -6.38
C MET A 120 2.90 -4.64 -5.87
N VAL A 121 1.66 -4.70 -6.33
CA VAL A 121 0.70 -5.77 -5.98
C VAL A 121 1.26 -7.14 -6.35
N SER A 122 1.76 -7.32 -7.57
CA SER A 122 2.32 -8.61 -8.00
C SER A 122 3.53 -9.03 -7.16
N THR A 123 4.37 -8.09 -6.77
CA THR A 123 5.56 -8.35 -5.96
C THR A 123 5.18 -8.74 -4.53
N VAL A 124 4.22 -8.07 -3.92
CA VAL A 124 3.67 -8.40 -2.59
C VAL A 124 3.09 -9.82 -2.59
N ILE A 125 2.29 -10.18 -3.61
CA ILE A 125 1.73 -11.55 -3.74
C ILE A 125 2.83 -12.60 -3.91
N LYS A 126 3.82 -12.33 -4.76
CA LYS A 126 4.96 -13.24 -4.97
C LYS A 126 5.82 -13.44 -3.72
N ALA A 127 5.84 -12.46 -2.82
CA ALA A 127 6.46 -12.57 -1.50
C ALA A 127 5.59 -13.34 -0.48
N GLY A 128 4.44 -13.88 -0.89
CA GLY A 128 3.53 -14.65 -0.03
C GLY A 128 2.60 -13.81 0.83
N GLN A 129 2.51 -12.51 0.57
CA GLN A 129 1.65 -11.58 1.33
C GLN A 129 0.32 -11.33 0.62
N ILE A 130 -0.67 -10.90 1.37
CA ILE A 130 -1.96 -10.41 0.85
C ILE A 130 -1.86 -8.88 0.70
N PRO A 131 -1.98 -8.33 -0.53
CA PRO A 131 -1.96 -6.89 -0.73
C PRO A 131 -3.29 -6.26 -0.28
N ILE A 132 -3.18 -5.15 0.46
CA ILE A 132 -4.29 -4.27 0.83
C ILE A 132 -4.03 -2.92 0.18
N VAL A 133 -4.82 -2.58 -0.85
CA VAL A 133 -4.69 -1.30 -1.55
C VAL A 133 -5.65 -0.28 -0.96
N LEU A 134 -5.10 0.84 -0.50
CA LEU A 134 -5.86 1.92 0.11
C LEU A 134 -6.05 3.07 -0.86
N GLY A 135 -7.24 3.44 -1.08
CA GLY A 135 -7.80 4.63 -1.57
C GLY A 135 -7.40 5.34 -2.75
N GLY A 136 -7.76 6.34 -3.30
CA GLY A 136 -7.71 6.98 -4.56
C GLY A 136 -9.01 6.79 -5.33
N GLY A 137 -8.97 7.10 -6.62
CA GLY A 137 -10.10 6.84 -7.52
C GLY A 137 -10.33 5.35 -7.72
N HIS A 138 -11.55 4.99 -8.13
CA HIS A 138 -11.92 3.58 -8.37
C HIS A 138 -11.09 2.91 -9.48
N ASP A 139 -10.42 3.69 -10.31
CA ASP A 139 -9.46 3.27 -11.34
C ASP A 139 -8.30 2.42 -10.79
N LEU A 140 -8.02 2.49 -9.47
CA LEU A 140 -7.07 1.60 -8.80
C LEU A 140 -7.38 0.11 -9.03
N ALA A 141 -8.66 -0.23 -9.24
CA ALA A 141 -9.10 -1.62 -9.43
C ALA A 141 -8.44 -2.27 -10.64
N TYR A 142 -8.16 -1.52 -11.70
CA TYR A 142 -7.47 -2.01 -12.89
C TYR A 142 -6.02 -2.39 -12.58
N GLY A 143 -5.28 -1.53 -11.89
CA GLY A 143 -3.89 -1.81 -11.49
C GLY A 143 -3.82 -2.99 -10.51
N HIS A 144 -4.72 -3.04 -9.53
CA HIS A 144 -4.80 -4.14 -8.57
C HIS A 144 -5.06 -5.49 -9.26
N PHE A 145 -6.10 -5.56 -10.10
CA PHE A 145 -6.44 -6.76 -10.86
C PHE A 145 -5.29 -7.21 -11.77
N THR A 146 -4.66 -6.28 -12.48
CA THR A 146 -3.52 -6.57 -13.36
C THR A 146 -2.35 -7.15 -12.56
N GLY A 147 -2.07 -6.63 -11.37
CA GLY A 147 -1.04 -7.14 -10.46
C GLY A 147 -1.34 -8.56 -9.96
N ILE A 148 -2.59 -8.86 -9.59
CA ILE A 148 -3.02 -10.20 -9.20
C ILE A 148 -2.80 -11.17 -10.37
N ARG A 149 -3.27 -10.82 -11.57
CA ARG A 149 -3.06 -11.66 -12.75
C ARG A 149 -1.59 -11.94 -13.02
N ALA A 150 -0.74 -10.91 -12.95
CA ALA A 150 0.71 -11.05 -13.18
C ALA A 150 1.39 -11.95 -12.14
N ALA A 151 0.88 -11.98 -10.91
CA ALA A 151 1.41 -12.85 -9.84
C ALA A 151 0.93 -14.30 -9.96
N THR A 152 -0.27 -14.54 -10.52
CA THR A 152 -0.92 -15.86 -10.57
C THR A 152 -0.85 -16.53 -11.94
N SER A 153 -0.39 -15.82 -12.99
CA SER A 153 -0.18 -16.37 -14.32
C SER A 153 0.82 -17.52 -14.26
N GLY A 154 0.33 -18.76 -14.55
CA GLY A 154 1.13 -20.00 -14.49
C GLY A 154 0.74 -20.93 -13.33
N LYS A 155 -0.10 -20.50 -12.39
CA LYS A 155 -0.74 -21.39 -11.40
C LYS A 155 -2.11 -21.79 -11.95
N ARG A 156 -2.19 -22.97 -12.58
CA ARG A 156 -3.44 -23.69 -12.87
C ARG A 156 -3.68 -24.72 -11.81
#